data_2466bda0a0b33a01e552253a2b0c3f80
#
_entry.id   2466bda0a0b33a01e552253a2b0c3f80
#
_cell.length_a   1.000
_cell.length_b   1.000
_cell.length_c   1.000
_cell.angle_alpha   90.00
_cell.angle_beta   90.00
_cell.angle_gamma   90.00
#
_symmetry.space_group_name_H-M   'P 1'
#
loop_
_entity.id
_entity.type
_entity.pdbx_description
1 polymer ?
#
loop_
_entity_poly.entity_id
_entity_poly.type
_entity_poly.pdbx_seq_one_letter_code
_entity_poly.pdbx_strand_id
1 'polypeptide(L)'
;MDRSKLKRRVFDIIQIGNQEDIPSRFFDVCLVAVILLNILAMFLETFEELAPWKRTFETVEIVTVILFCVEYILRIWTAEYLYPGQSRGRAIRRFLLSYDGVIDLLTILPFFFLSGFVAFRMLRVVRIFHLFRINARYDSFNVIKSVLYEKRNQIASSVFIILILMLASSLCMYSVEHEAQPEHFRNALSGVWWSVSTLLTVGYGDIYPVTALGKAMAIVITFLGVGVVAIPTGIISAGFVEQYSKLQQEVPQLARELTAVTIGVDSAWTGKTVEDIEKEFGLDIVLVRRKGKVTAPKQHYVIHQGDEVAYL
;
A
#
# COMPACT_ATOMS: atom_id res chain seq x y z
N MET A 1 15.52 4.53 34.60
CA MET A 1 14.55 4.91 33.52
C MET A 1 13.41 3.92 33.58
N ASP A 2 12.18 4.39 33.76
CA ASP A 2 11.01 3.52 33.95
C ASP A 2 10.80 2.65 32.69
N ARG A 3 10.68 1.33 32.88
CA ARG A 3 10.60 0.33 31.81
C ARG A 3 9.43 0.60 30.83
N SER A 4 8.37 1.22 31.34
CA SER A 4 7.20 1.63 30.56
C SER A 4 7.50 2.82 29.63
N LYS A 5 8.26 3.81 30.13
CA LYS A 5 8.69 4.98 29.34
C LYS A 5 9.65 4.59 28.21
N LEU A 6 10.59 3.68 28.49
CA LEU A 6 11.51 3.16 27.47
C LEU A 6 10.75 2.44 26.36
N LYS A 7 9.82 1.55 26.74
CA LYS A 7 9.02 0.77 25.81
C LYS A 7 8.16 1.65 24.90
N ARG A 8 7.54 2.70 25.48
CA ARG A 8 6.76 3.68 24.72
C ARG A 8 7.66 4.47 23.75
N ARG A 9 8.84 4.89 24.20
CA ARG A 9 9.80 5.60 23.34
C ARG A 9 10.25 4.74 22.14
N VAL A 10 10.53 3.46 22.39
CA VAL A 10 10.87 2.50 21.33
C VAL A 10 9.70 2.36 20.35
N PHE A 11 8.47 2.25 20.85
CA PHE A 11 7.27 2.22 20.01
C PHE A 11 7.17 3.47 19.12
N ASP A 12 7.33 4.66 19.69
CA ASP A 12 7.24 5.93 18.96
C ASP A 12 8.29 6.06 17.85
N ILE A 13 9.48 5.46 18.05
CA ILE A 13 10.56 5.45 17.04
C ILE A 13 10.28 4.44 15.92
N ILE A 14 9.79 3.24 16.25
CA ILE A 14 9.61 2.14 15.29
C ILE A 14 8.30 2.28 14.53
N GLN A 15 7.31 2.97 15.11
CA GLN A 15 6.04 3.18 14.44
C GLN A 15 6.21 4.15 13.28
N ILE A 16 5.96 3.65 12.07
CA ILE A 16 6.03 4.44 10.85
C ILE A 16 4.97 5.53 10.88
N GLY A 17 5.36 6.78 10.59
CA GLY A 17 4.41 7.88 10.42
C GLY A 17 4.52 9.02 11.42
N ASN A 18 5.36 8.93 12.44
CA ASN A 18 5.55 10.04 13.37
C ASN A 18 6.50 11.09 12.76
N GLN A 19 5.92 12.05 12.01
CA GLN A 19 6.69 13.07 11.30
C GLN A 19 7.32 14.13 12.23
N GLU A 20 6.84 14.25 13.45
CA GLU A 20 7.30 15.28 14.41
C GLU A 20 8.59 14.84 15.14
N ASP A 21 8.94 13.55 15.15
CA ASP A 21 10.08 13.02 15.89
C ASP A 21 11.26 12.71 14.96
N ILE A 22 12.36 13.45 15.12
CA ILE A 22 13.60 13.29 14.31
C ILE A 22 14.16 11.86 14.38
N PRO A 23 14.27 11.19 15.56
CA PRO A 23 14.72 9.80 15.65
C PRO A 23 13.84 8.82 14.87
N SER A 24 12.51 9.00 14.85
CA SER A 24 11.60 8.16 14.06
C SER A 24 11.85 8.32 12.57
N ARG A 25 12.00 9.56 12.08
CA ARG A 25 12.33 9.82 10.68
C ARG A 25 13.67 9.21 10.26
N PHE A 26 14.67 9.33 11.11
CA PHE A 26 15.98 8.74 10.86
C PHE A 26 15.91 7.22 10.78
N PHE A 27 15.20 6.57 11.71
CA PHE A 27 14.95 5.14 11.70
C PHE A 27 14.28 4.68 10.40
N ASP A 28 13.24 5.39 9.97
CA ASP A 28 12.53 5.08 8.74
C ASP A 28 13.42 5.19 7.50
N VAL A 29 14.24 6.25 7.40
CA VAL A 29 15.17 6.43 6.29
C VAL A 29 16.25 5.34 6.29
N CYS A 30 16.77 4.98 7.46
CA CYS A 30 17.73 3.88 7.60
C CYS A 30 17.10 2.54 7.19
N LEU A 31 15.87 2.27 7.61
CA LEU A 31 15.15 1.05 7.25
C LEU A 31 14.95 0.95 5.73
N VAL A 32 14.53 2.05 5.10
CA VAL A 32 14.43 2.14 3.63
C VAL A 32 15.76 1.84 2.96
N ALA A 33 16.83 2.48 3.42
CA ALA A 33 18.16 2.28 2.86
C ALA A 33 18.62 0.81 2.98
N VAL A 34 18.34 0.17 4.13
CA VAL A 34 18.65 -1.26 4.36
C VAL A 34 17.83 -2.16 3.42
N ILE A 35 16.54 -1.87 3.21
CA ILE A 35 15.69 -2.63 2.27
C ILE A 35 16.22 -2.48 0.84
N LEU A 36 16.51 -1.26 0.41
CA LEU A 36 17.04 -1.00 -0.94
C LEU A 36 18.40 -1.65 -1.14
N LEU A 37 19.28 -1.59 -0.14
CA LEU A 37 20.61 -2.25 -0.17
C LEU A 37 20.45 -3.78 -0.30
N ASN A 38 19.51 -4.38 0.44
CA ASN A 38 19.24 -5.81 0.35
C ASN A 38 18.71 -6.21 -1.02
N ILE A 39 17.75 -5.45 -1.57
CA ILE A 39 17.22 -5.69 -2.92
C ILE A 39 18.32 -5.55 -3.97
N LEU A 40 19.15 -4.50 -3.86
CA LEU A 40 20.26 -4.26 -4.78
C LEU A 40 21.27 -5.40 -4.71
N ALA A 41 21.63 -5.86 -3.52
CA ALA A 41 22.55 -6.99 -3.35
C ALA A 41 21.98 -8.27 -4.00
N MET A 42 20.70 -8.58 -3.79
CA MET A 42 20.02 -9.70 -4.45
C MET A 42 20.06 -9.58 -5.97
N PHE A 43 19.87 -8.36 -6.50
CA PHE A 43 19.91 -8.12 -7.94
C PHE A 43 21.33 -8.30 -8.49
N LEU A 44 22.34 -7.75 -7.83
CA LEU A 44 23.74 -7.86 -8.21
C LEU A 44 24.28 -9.29 -8.10
N GLU A 45 23.78 -10.09 -7.15
CA GLU A 45 24.13 -11.52 -7.02
C GLU A 45 23.79 -12.35 -8.26
N THR A 46 22.87 -11.87 -9.12
CA THR A 46 22.50 -12.58 -10.36
C THR A 46 23.51 -12.43 -11.49
N PHE A 47 24.46 -11.52 -11.41
CA PHE A 47 25.47 -11.27 -12.44
C PHE A 47 26.67 -12.21 -12.27
N GLU A 48 27.00 -12.95 -13.30
CA GLU A 48 28.16 -13.88 -13.29
C GLU A 48 29.49 -13.15 -13.11
N GLU A 49 29.62 -11.94 -13.62
CA GLU A 49 30.81 -11.10 -13.49
C GLU A 49 31.10 -10.70 -12.03
N LEU A 50 30.06 -10.67 -11.19
CA LEU A 50 30.14 -10.34 -9.77
C LEU A 50 30.28 -11.57 -8.87
N ALA A 51 30.46 -12.79 -9.44
CA ALA A 51 30.68 -14.01 -8.68
C ALA A 51 31.81 -13.92 -7.63
N PRO A 52 32.94 -13.20 -7.87
CA PRO A 52 33.96 -13.00 -6.83
C PRO A 52 33.47 -12.30 -5.57
N TRP A 53 32.40 -11.47 -5.69
CA TRP A 53 31.81 -10.71 -4.58
C TRP A 53 30.67 -11.44 -3.87
N LYS A 54 30.39 -12.69 -4.22
CA LYS A 54 29.31 -13.49 -3.63
C LYS A 54 29.33 -13.50 -2.11
N ARG A 55 30.48 -13.66 -1.51
CA ARG A 55 30.64 -13.63 -0.04
C ARG A 55 30.26 -12.29 0.58
N THR A 56 30.49 -11.20 -0.14
CA THR A 56 30.10 -9.85 0.29
C THR A 56 28.57 -9.72 0.25
N PHE A 57 27.91 -10.18 -0.81
CA PHE A 57 26.46 -10.17 -0.93
C PHE A 57 25.79 -11.04 0.13
N GLU A 58 26.31 -12.24 0.40
CA GLU A 58 25.85 -13.11 1.50
C GLU A 58 25.98 -12.40 2.86
N THR A 59 27.09 -11.69 3.11
CA THR A 59 27.28 -10.93 4.34
C THR A 59 26.26 -9.79 4.47
N VAL A 60 26.04 -9.04 3.40
CA VAL A 60 25.01 -7.98 3.35
C VAL A 60 23.64 -8.57 3.64
N GLU A 61 23.30 -9.72 3.04
CA GLU A 61 22.04 -10.42 3.30
C GLU A 61 21.88 -10.80 4.77
N ILE A 62 22.90 -11.41 5.38
CA ILE A 62 22.88 -11.81 6.79
C ILE A 62 22.66 -10.60 7.70
N VAL A 63 23.44 -9.53 7.50
CA VAL A 63 23.35 -8.31 8.32
C VAL A 63 21.98 -7.66 8.21
N THR A 64 21.47 -7.52 6.99
CA THR A 64 20.15 -6.91 6.77
C THR A 64 19.01 -7.76 7.35
N VAL A 65 19.08 -9.09 7.25
CA VAL A 65 18.09 -9.99 7.87
C VAL A 65 18.14 -9.91 9.39
N ILE A 66 19.32 -9.82 10.00
CA ILE A 66 19.45 -9.62 11.46
C ILE A 66 18.76 -8.31 11.87
N LEU A 67 18.94 -7.23 11.12
CA LEU A 67 18.27 -5.94 11.38
C LEU A 67 16.74 -6.08 11.28
N PHE A 68 16.21 -6.78 10.28
CA PHE A 68 14.78 -7.05 10.17
C PHE A 68 14.26 -7.93 11.32
N CYS A 69 15.02 -8.93 11.76
CA CYS A 69 14.67 -9.74 12.93
C CYS A 69 14.56 -8.89 14.19
N VAL A 70 15.53 -8.01 14.44
CA VAL A 70 15.52 -7.10 15.58
C VAL A 70 14.31 -6.17 15.52
N GLU A 71 14.05 -5.57 14.37
CA GLU A 71 12.87 -4.73 14.14
C GLU A 71 11.58 -5.49 14.44
N TYR A 72 11.40 -6.70 13.91
CA TYR A 72 10.23 -7.53 14.10
C TYR A 72 9.99 -7.87 15.57
N ILE A 73 11.05 -8.27 16.29
CA ILE A 73 11.00 -8.55 17.72
C ILE A 73 10.58 -7.31 18.52
N LEU A 74 11.13 -6.15 18.18
CA LEU A 74 10.76 -4.89 18.83
C LEU A 74 9.30 -4.51 18.57
N ARG A 75 8.78 -4.77 17.37
CA ARG A 75 7.36 -4.56 17.03
C ARG A 75 6.42 -5.49 17.81
N ILE A 76 6.79 -6.76 17.91
CA ILE A 76 6.05 -7.72 18.76
C ILE A 76 6.05 -7.26 20.22
N TRP A 77 7.21 -6.82 20.70
CA TRP A 77 7.35 -6.34 22.08
C TRP A 77 6.49 -5.10 22.37
N THR A 78 6.33 -4.20 21.40
CA THR A 78 5.58 -2.95 21.52
C THR A 78 4.13 -3.03 21.03
N ALA A 79 3.68 -4.19 20.54
CA ALA A 79 2.36 -4.39 19.91
C ALA A 79 1.15 -3.93 20.77
N GLU A 80 1.29 -3.91 22.10
CA GLU A 80 0.23 -3.44 23.02
C GLU A 80 -0.12 -1.96 22.82
N TYR A 81 0.84 -1.14 22.39
CA TYR A 81 0.60 0.28 22.09
C TYR A 81 -0.10 0.50 20.74
N LEU A 82 0.02 -0.46 19.82
CA LEU A 82 -0.65 -0.42 18.52
C LEU A 82 -2.16 -0.70 18.64
N TYR A 83 -2.55 -1.49 19.67
CA TYR A 83 -3.94 -1.90 19.91
C TYR A 83 -4.37 -1.54 21.34
N PRO A 84 -4.58 -0.25 21.67
CA PRO A 84 -4.96 0.18 22.99
C PRO A 84 -6.30 -0.47 23.42
N GLY A 85 -6.41 -0.79 24.70
CA GLY A 85 -7.60 -1.44 25.27
C GLY A 85 -7.66 -2.98 25.11
N GLN A 86 -6.67 -3.61 24.48
CA GLN A 86 -6.59 -5.07 24.37
C GLN A 86 -5.56 -5.65 25.36
N SER A 87 -5.78 -6.90 25.79
CA SER A 87 -4.76 -7.60 26.55
C SER A 87 -3.52 -7.85 25.68
N ARG A 88 -2.32 -7.85 26.30
CA ARG A 88 -1.03 -8.02 25.61
C ARG A 88 -1.01 -9.23 24.65
N GLY A 89 -1.54 -10.37 25.06
CA GLY A 89 -1.58 -11.58 24.21
C GLY A 89 -2.48 -11.40 22.98
N ARG A 90 -3.62 -10.71 23.13
CA ARG A 90 -4.50 -10.39 22.00
C ARG A 90 -3.86 -9.39 21.03
N ALA A 91 -3.19 -8.37 21.55
CA ALA A 91 -2.48 -7.39 20.75
C ALA A 91 -1.36 -8.03 19.91
N ILE A 92 -0.53 -8.90 20.53
CA ILE A 92 0.51 -9.65 19.81
C ILE A 92 -0.10 -10.55 18.72
N ARG A 93 -1.13 -11.35 19.05
CA ARG A 93 -1.77 -12.21 18.05
C ARG A 93 -2.37 -11.42 16.89
N ARG A 94 -2.99 -10.26 17.18
CA ARG A 94 -3.56 -9.37 16.16
C ARG A 94 -2.47 -8.76 15.28
N PHE A 95 -1.32 -8.39 15.85
CA PHE A 95 -0.17 -7.91 15.10
C PHE A 95 0.40 -9.01 14.20
N LEU A 96 0.63 -10.23 14.71
CA LEU A 96 1.16 -11.34 13.93
C LEU A 96 0.28 -11.72 12.72
N LEU A 97 -1.05 -11.54 12.85
CA LEU A 97 -2.02 -11.79 11.79
C LEU A 97 -2.35 -10.55 10.97
N SER A 98 -1.77 -9.39 11.29
CA SER A 98 -1.94 -8.18 10.51
C SER A 98 -1.12 -8.24 9.22
N TYR A 99 -1.49 -7.41 8.24
CA TYR A 99 -0.75 -7.27 6.99
C TYR A 99 0.74 -6.99 7.24
N ASP A 100 1.07 -6.05 8.12
CA ASP A 100 2.45 -5.69 8.44
C ASP A 100 3.19 -6.85 9.12
N GLY A 101 2.57 -7.49 10.12
CA GLY A 101 3.19 -8.60 10.84
C GLY A 101 3.46 -9.83 9.97
N VAL A 102 2.56 -10.13 9.03
CA VAL A 102 2.74 -11.23 8.05
C VAL A 102 3.84 -10.91 7.06
N ILE A 103 3.89 -9.69 6.52
CA ILE A 103 4.96 -9.28 5.59
C ILE A 103 6.31 -9.34 6.28
N ASP A 104 6.43 -8.82 7.51
CA ASP A 104 7.67 -8.87 8.29
C ASP A 104 8.15 -10.31 8.49
N LEU A 105 7.23 -11.19 8.86
CA LEU A 105 7.55 -12.60 9.03
C LEU A 105 8.01 -13.24 7.71
N LEU A 106 7.28 -13.00 6.62
CA LEU A 106 7.60 -13.56 5.30
C LEU A 106 8.94 -13.09 4.76
N THR A 107 9.43 -11.92 5.15
CA THR A 107 10.74 -11.42 4.72
C THR A 107 11.90 -12.06 5.47
N ILE A 108 11.66 -12.51 6.71
CA ILE A 108 12.65 -13.15 7.58
C ILE A 108 12.67 -14.67 7.37
N LEU A 109 11.49 -15.26 7.17
CA LEU A 109 11.27 -16.70 7.09
C LEU A 109 12.20 -17.42 6.07
N PRO A 110 12.39 -16.92 4.85
CA PRO A 110 13.21 -17.59 3.85
C PRO A 110 14.66 -17.80 4.28
N PHE A 111 15.20 -16.92 5.13
CA PHE A 111 16.57 -17.04 5.62
C PHE A 111 16.77 -18.27 6.50
N PHE A 112 15.80 -18.60 7.34
CA PHE A 112 15.91 -19.74 8.25
C PHE A 112 15.62 -21.09 7.60
N PHE A 113 14.85 -21.12 6.50
CA PHE A 113 14.43 -22.35 5.82
C PHE A 113 15.19 -22.61 4.52
N LEU A 114 16.32 -21.95 4.30
CA LEU A 114 17.07 -21.90 3.03
C LEU A 114 17.79 -23.20 2.61
N SER A 115 17.83 -24.21 3.42
CA SER A 115 18.64 -25.41 3.15
C SER A 115 18.00 -26.41 2.18
N GLY A 116 17.59 -25.95 0.96
CA GLY A 116 17.33 -26.90 -0.13
C GLY A 116 16.11 -26.64 -1.02
N PHE A 117 15.14 -25.85 -0.64
CA PHE A 117 13.92 -25.66 -1.45
C PHE A 117 14.01 -24.38 -2.30
N VAL A 118 13.96 -24.53 -3.64
CA VAL A 118 13.99 -23.40 -4.60
C VAL A 118 12.85 -22.40 -4.34
N ALA A 119 11.67 -22.87 -3.90
CA ALA A 119 10.53 -22.04 -3.56
C ALA A 119 10.82 -21.01 -2.46
N PHE A 120 11.62 -21.36 -1.45
CA PHE A 120 11.96 -20.44 -0.36
C PHE A 120 12.95 -19.35 -0.82
N ARG A 121 13.79 -19.63 -1.81
CA ARG A 121 14.64 -18.59 -2.43
C ARG A 121 13.81 -17.55 -3.15
N MET A 122 12.72 -17.96 -3.79
CA MET A 122 11.78 -17.04 -4.45
C MET A 122 11.04 -16.14 -3.45
N LEU A 123 10.78 -16.61 -2.23
CA LEU A 123 10.16 -15.78 -1.18
C LEU A 123 11.03 -14.59 -0.75
N ARG A 124 12.33 -14.55 -1.07
CA ARG A 124 13.17 -13.35 -0.84
C ARG A 124 12.61 -12.11 -1.56
N VAL A 125 11.98 -12.31 -2.72
CA VAL A 125 11.31 -11.23 -3.49
C VAL A 125 10.20 -10.56 -2.66
N VAL A 126 9.58 -11.28 -1.72
CA VAL A 126 8.57 -10.73 -0.81
C VAL A 126 9.10 -9.53 0.00
N ARG A 127 10.42 -9.42 0.18
CA ARG A 127 11.06 -8.26 0.83
C ARG A 127 10.75 -6.93 0.15
N ILE A 128 10.45 -6.94 -1.15
CA ILE A 128 10.00 -5.75 -1.89
C ILE A 128 8.73 -5.18 -1.27
N PHE A 129 7.86 -6.02 -0.71
CA PHE A 129 6.64 -5.56 -0.05
C PHE A 129 6.90 -4.72 1.22
N HIS A 130 8.10 -4.79 1.81
CA HIS A 130 8.50 -3.86 2.87
C HIS A 130 8.49 -2.40 2.40
N LEU A 131 8.72 -2.13 1.10
CA LEU A 131 8.66 -0.78 0.55
C LEU A 131 7.23 -0.20 0.59
N PHE A 132 6.19 -1.04 0.53
CA PHE A 132 4.80 -0.57 0.64
C PHE A 132 4.48 0.03 2.02
N ARG A 133 5.26 -0.27 3.05
CA ARG A 133 5.14 0.35 4.37
C ARG A 133 5.41 1.85 4.35
N ILE A 134 6.38 2.28 3.54
CA ILE A 134 6.73 3.69 3.40
C ILE A 134 5.57 4.43 2.78
N ASN A 135 4.88 3.77 1.87
CA ASN A 135 3.75 4.31 1.14
C ASN A 135 2.48 4.49 2.00
N ALA A 136 2.39 3.83 3.17
CA ALA A 136 1.31 4.05 4.14
C ALA A 136 1.27 5.48 4.70
N ARG A 137 2.35 6.28 4.48
CA ARG A 137 2.45 7.71 4.81
C ARG A 137 1.79 8.63 3.80
N TYR A 138 1.63 8.17 2.57
CA TYR A 138 1.12 9.00 1.49
C TYR A 138 -0.38 8.76 1.36
N ASP A 139 -1.14 9.83 1.47
CA ASP A 139 -2.60 9.80 1.26
C ASP A 139 -2.98 9.18 -0.08
N SER A 140 -2.10 9.31 -1.08
CA SER A 140 -2.28 8.71 -2.40
C SER A 140 -2.48 7.19 -2.36
N PHE A 141 -1.75 6.46 -1.50
CA PHE A 141 -1.92 5.00 -1.39
C PHE A 141 -3.23 4.63 -0.68
N ASN A 142 -3.61 5.42 0.31
CA ASN A 142 -4.90 5.27 0.98
C ASN A 142 -6.06 5.49 0.00
N VAL A 143 -5.94 6.47 -0.90
CA VAL A 143 -6.90 6.72 -1.98
C VAL A 143 -7.00 5.52 -2.92
N ILE A 144 -5.85 4.96 -3.36
CA ILE A 144 -5.84 3.75 -4.21
C ILE A 144 -6.54 2.59 -3.52
N LYS A 145 -6.20 2.31 -2.26
CA LYS A 145 -6.82 1.24 -1.45
C LYS A 145 -8.32 1.46 -1.28
N SER A 146 -8.74 2.69 -1.01
CA SER A 146 -10.15 3.07 -0.85
C SER A 146 -10.93 2.81 -2.14
N VAL A 147 -10.43 3.26 -3.29
CA VAL A 147 -11.05 3.06 -4.60
C VAL A 147 -11.16 1.56 -4.93
N LEU A 148 -10.09 0.80 -4.77
CA LEU A 148 -10.11 -0.64 -5.03
C LEU A 148 -11.10 -1.37 -4.13
N TYR A 149 -11.19 -0.99 -2.85
CA TYR A 149 -12.13 -1.59 -1.92
C TYR A 149 -13.58 -1.22 -2.24
N GLU A 150 -13.85 0.05 -2.55
CA GLU A 150 -15.18 0.55 -2.92
C GLU A 150 -15.69 -0.09 -4.22
N LYS A 151 -14.83 -0.20 -5.23
CA LYS A 151 -15.16 -0.77 -6.54
C LYS A 151 -14.92 -2.29 -6.66
N ARG A 152 -14.56 -2.97 -5.56
CA ARG A 152 -14.16 -4.40 -5.59
C ARG A 152 -15.14 -5.32 -6.28
N ASN A 153 -16.46 -5.12 -6.08
CA ASN A 153 -17.49 -5.97 -6.67
C ASN A 153 -17.56 -5.77 -8.20
N GLN A 154 -17.43 -4.54 -8.66
CA GLN A 154 -17.42 -4.20 -10.09
C GLN A 154 -16.14 -4.73 -10.75
N ILE A 155 -14.99 -4.58 -10.09
CA ILE A 155 -13.72 -5.13 -10.55
C ILE A 155 -13.79 -6.65 -10.61
N ALA A 156 -14.29 -7.32 -9.56
CA ALA A 156 -14.45 -8.77 -9.54
C ALA A 156 -15.37 -9.27 -10.66
N SER A 157 -16.48 -8.58 -10.92
CA SER A 157 -17.39 -8.91 -12.03
C SER A 157 -16.70 -8.75 -13.39
N SER A 158 -15.92 -7.69 -13.60
CA SER A 158 -15.18 -7.49 -14.85
C SER A 158 -14.10 -8.55 -15.07
N VAL A 159 -13.34 -8.89 -14.01
CA VAL A 159 -12.37 -9.99 -14.06
C VAL A 159 -13.04 -11.32 -14.37
N PHE A 160 -14.21 -11.59 -13.78
CA PHE A 160 -14.99 -12.80 -14.07
C PHE A 160 -15.39 -12.89 -15.56
N ILE A 161 -15.83 -11.77 -16.16
CA ILE A 161 -16.13 -11.70 -17.60
C ILE A 161 -14.88 -11.99 -18.45
N ILE A 162 -13.74 -11.42 -18.07
CA ILE A 162 -12.46 -11.70 -18.75
C ILE A 162 -12.12 -13.19 -18.68
N LEU A 163 -12.29 -13.82 -17.51
CA LEU A 163 -12.02 -15.25 -17.34
C LEU A 163 -12.95 -16.12 -18.22
N ILE A 164 -14.24 -15.79 -18.29
CA ILE A 164 -15.17 -16.50 -19.16
C ILE A 164 -14.75 -16.36 -20.63
N LEU A 165 -14.44 -15.13 -21.05
CA LEU A 165 -14.01 -14.88 -22.43
C LEU A 165 -12.72 -15.62 -22.75
N MET A 166 -11.78 -15.67 -21.80
CA MET A 166 -10.53 -16.40 -21.91
C MET A 166 -10.74 -17.90 -22.11
N LEU A 167 -11.62 -18.52 -21.29
CA LEU A 167 -11.95 -19.93 -21.40
C LEU A 167 -12.68 -20.24 -22.71
N ALA A 168 -13.64 -19.40 -23.10
CA ALA A 168 -14.37 -19.56 -24.36
C ALA A 168 -13.41 -19.44 -25.56
N SER A 169 -12.55 -18.44 -25.58
CA SER A 169 -11.53 -18.24 -26.62
C SER A 169 -10.56 -19.42 -26.71
N SER A 170 -10.14 -19.94 -25.55
CA SER A 170 -9.27 -21.11 -25.47
C SER A 170 -9.89 -22.34 -26.10
N LEU A 171 -11.14 -22.66 -25.74
CA LEU A 171 -11.85 -23.81 -26.28
C LEU A 171 -12.12 -23.66 -27.79
N CYS A 172 -12.50 -22.47 -28.24
CA CYS A 172 -12.71 -22.17 -29.66
C CYS A 172 -11.42 -22.35 -30.46
N MET A 173 -10.31 -21.79 -30.01
CA MET A 173 -9.05 -21.90 -30.70
C MET A 173 -8.50 -23.33 -30.68
N TYR A 174 -8.63 -24.06 -29.58
CA TYR A 174 -8.28 -25.46 -29.50
C TYR A 174 -9.06 -26.28 -30.57
N SER A 175 -10.38 -26.09 -30.66
CA SER A 175 -11.23 -26.81 -31.57
C SER A 175 -10.86 -26.60 -33.04
N VAL A 176 -10.31 -25.45 -33.38
CA VAL A 176 -9.99 -25.08 -34.78
C VAL A 176 -8.53 -25.38 -35.15
N GLU A 177 -7.60 -25.22 -34.19
CA GLU A 177 -6.16 -25.26 -34.44
C GLU A 177 -5.51 -26.58 -34.05
N HIS A 178 -6.15 -27.42 -33.21
CA HIS A 178 -5.55 -28.65 -32.70
C HIS A 178 -5.14 -29.63 -33.81
N GLU A 179 -5.96 -29.82 -34.84
CA GLU A 179 -5.64 -30.72 -35.96
C GLU A 179 -4.48 -30.18 -36.82
N ALA A 180 -4.40 -28.86 -37.00
CA ALA A 180 -3.38 -28.22 -37.83
C ALA A 180 -2.03 -28.09 -37.12
N GLN A 181 -2.05 -27.94 -35.78
CA GLN A 181 -0.84 -27.77 -34.96
C GLN A 181 -0.99 -28.42 -33.57
N PRO A 182 -1.00 -29.76 -33.51
CA PRO A 182 -1.24 -30.50 -32.26
C PRO A 182 -0.16 -30.29 -31.18
N GLU A 183 1.04 -29.85 -31.57
CA GLU A 183 2.13 -29.56 -30.64
C GLU A 183 1.92 -28.28 -29.87
N HIS A 184 1.31 -27.26 -30.48
CA HIS A 184 1.05 -25.95 -29.87
C HIS A 184 -0.28 -25.92 -29.13
N PHE A 185 -1.35 -26.40 -29.76
CA PHE A 185 -2.68 -26.54 -29.15
C PHE A 185 -2.93 -27.98 -28.71
N ARG A 186 -2.08 -28.49 -27.78
CA ARG A 186 -2.19 -29.89 -27.28
C ARG A 186 -3.52 -30.16 -26.57
N ASN A 187 -3.99 -29.20 -25.84
CA ASN A 187 -5.20 -29.27 -25.01
C ASN A 187 -5.76 -27.86 -24.77
N ALA A 188 -6.89 -27.78 -24.10
CA ALA A 188 -7.52 -26.48 -23.74
C ALA A 188 -6.61 -25.54 -22.91
N LEU A 189 -5.69 -26.08 -22.08
CA LEU A 189 -4.77 -25.24 -21.30
C LEU A 189 -3.75 -24.51 -22.19
N SER A 190 -3.28 -25.14 -23.29
CA SER A 190 -2.44 -24.46 -24.28
C SER A 190 -3.20 -23.28 -24.91
N GLY A 191 -4.52 -23.47 -25.18
CA GLY A 191 -5.40 -22.42 -25.65
C GLY A 191 -5.59 -21.30 -24.65
N VAL A 192 -5.61 -21.60 -23.33
CA VAL A 192 -5.66 -20.56 -22.27
C VAL A 192 -4.42 -19.69 -22.33
N TRP A 193 -3.23 -20.27 -22.49
CA TRP A 193 -1.99 -19.50 -22.63
C TRP A 193 -2.06 -18.51 -23.80
N TRP A 194 -2.50 -18.99 -24.97
CA TRP A 194 -2.71 -18.14 -26.14
C TRP A 194 -3.76 -17.05 -25.86
N SER A 195 -4.88 -17.42 -25.24
CA SER A 195 -5.96 -16.47 -24.92
C SER A 195 -5.51 -15.37 -23.95
N VAL A 196 -4.76 -15.73 -22.91
CA VAL A 196 -4.16 -14.76 -21.98
C VAL A 196 -3.27 -13.79 -22.72
N SER A 197 -2.34 -14.32 -23.52
CA SER A 197 -1.39 -13.53 -24.28
C SER A 197 -2.08 -12.57 -25.25
N THR A 198 -3.15 -13.01 -25.90
CA THR A 198 -3.90 -12.23 -26.89
C THR A 198 -4.86 -11.23 -26.26
N LEU A 199 -5.70 -11.67 -25.31
CA LEU A 199 -6.71 -10.83 -24.67
C LEU A 199 -6.10 -9.74 -23.82
N LEU A 200 -5.00 -10.03 -23.10
CA LEU A 200 -4.25 -9.04 -22.33
C LEU A 200 -3.26 -8.23 -23.17
N THR A 201 -3.30 -8.39 -24.50
CA THR A 201 -2.46 -7.64 -25.47
C THR A 201 -0.96 -7.81 -25.27
N VAL A 202 -0.50 -8.94 -24.69
CA VAL A 202 0.93 -9.25 -24.51
C VAL A 202 1.58 -9.70 -25.82
N GLY A 203 0.99 -10.70 -26.50
CA GLY A 203 1.41 -11.16 -27.83
C GLY A 203 2.81 -11.76 -27.87
N TYR A 204 3.12 -12.76 -27.04
CA TYR A 204 4.43 -13.43 -27.04
C TYR A 204 4.83 -13.99 -28.40
N GLY A 205 3.84 -14.45 -29.21
CA GLY A 205 4.11 -15.00 -30.56
C GLY A 205 4.62 -16.43 -30.57
N ASP A 206 4.66 -17.09 -29.44
CA ASP A 206 5.05 -18.48 -29.28
C ASP A 206 3.95 -19.47 -29.73
N ILE A 207 2.68 -19.08 -29.57
CA ILE A 207 1.49 -19.77 -30.06
C ILE A 207 0.63 -18.77 -30.81
N TYR A 208 0.22 -19.13 -32.05
CA TYR A 208 -0.62 -18.30 -32.90
C TYR A 208 -1.43 -19.17 -33.89
N PRO A 209 -2.60 -18.70 -34.36
CA PRO A 209 -3.43 -19.47 -35.31
C PRO A 209 -2.78 -19.53 -36.68
N VAL A 210 -2.78 -20.74 -37.29
CA VAL A 210 -2.27 -20.99 -38.65
C VAL A 210 -3.40 -21.17 -39.64
N THR A 211 -4.54 -21.73 -39.23
CA THR A 211 -5.70 -21.95 -40.11
C THR A 211 -6.38 -20.62 -40.47
N ALA A 212 -7.05 -20.59 -41.64
CA ALA A 212 -7.82 -19.40 -42.06
C ALA A 212 -8.96 -19.08 -41.10
N LEU A 213 -9.67 -20.09 -40.58
CA LEU A 213 -10.75 -19.94 -39.62
C LEU A 213 -10.21 -19.47 -38.27
N GLY A 214 -9.10 -20.04 -37.78
CA GLY A 214 -8.47 -19.63 -36.54
C GLY A 214 -7.98 -18.16 -36.57
N LYS A 215 -7.42 -17.72 -37.72
CA LYS A 215 -7.06 -16.30 -37.92
C LYS A 215 -8.25 -15.38 -37.90
N ALA A 216 -9.36 -15.75 -38.55
CA ALA A 216 -10.59 -14.96 -38.51
C ALA A 216 -11.15 -14.87 -37.10
N MET A 217 -11.20 -15.99 -36.37
CA MET A 217 -11.63 -16.00 -34.95
C MET A 217 -10.71 -15.19 -34.06
N ALA A 218 -9.39 -15.27 -34.26
CA ALA A 218 -8.42 -14.49 -33.50
C ALA A 218 -8.67 -12.97 -33.64
N ILE A 219 -9.00 -12.50 -34.85
CA ILE A 219 -9.36 -11.09 -35.07
C ILE A 219 -10.54 -10.70 -34.17
N VAL A 220 -11.63 -11.47 -34.20
CA VAL A 220 -12.82 -11.20 -33.39
C VAL A 220 -12.51 -11.24 -31.90
N ILE A 221 -11.79 -12.27 -31.45
CA ILE A 221 -11.38 -12.45 -30.06
C ILE A 221 -10.52 -11.27 -29.58
N THR A 222 -9.59 -10.80 -30.40
CA THR A 222 -8.73 -9.66 -30.06
C THR A 222 -9.55 -8.38 -29.89
N PHE A 223 -10.49 -8.07 -30.80
CA PHE A 223 -11.36 -6.93 -30.63
C PHE A 223 -12.21 -7.01 -29.36
N LEU A 224 -12.79 -8.17 -29.07
CA LEU A 224 -13.52 -8.39 -27.82
C LEU A 224 -12.61 -8.22 -26.60
N GLY A 225 -11.39 -8.74 -26.67
CA GLY A 225 -10.40 -8.63 -25.61
C GLY A 225 -10.07 -7.18 -25.24
N VAL A 226 -9.74 -6.35 -26.23
CA VAL A 226 -9.47 -4.92 -26.02
C VAL A 226 -10.65 -4.24 -25.33
N GLY A 227 -11.90 -4.51 -25.77
CA GLY A 227 -13.09 -3.94 -25.17
C GLY A 227 -13.30 -4.37 -23.73
N VAL A 228 -13.14 -5.66 -23.44
CA VAL A 228 -13.40 -6.22 -22.10
C VAL A 228 -12.30 -5.82 -21.10
N VAL A 229 -11.03 -5.73 -21.50
CA VAL A 229 -9.93 -5.27 -20.63
C VAL A 229 -10.03 -3.78 -20.29
N ALA A 230 -10.66 -2.98 -21.15
CA ALA A 230 -10.91 -1.57 -20.87
C ALA A 230 -11.90 -1.35 -19.70
N ILE A 231 -12.78 -2.33 -19.40
CA ILE A 231 -13.80 -2.20 -18.35
C ILE A 231 -13.19 -2.01 -16.95
N PRO A 232 -12.31 -2.91 -16.42
CA PRO A 232 -11.73 -2.72 -15.10
C PRO A 232 -10.89 -1.43 -15.01
N THR A 233 -10.19 -1.06 -16.07
CA THR A 233 -9.43 0.20 -16.13
C THR A 233 -10.37 1.40 -16.02
N GLY A 234 -11.49 1.39 -16.74
CA GLY A 234 -12.52 2.44 -16.66
C GLY A 234 -13.15 2.54 -15.28
N ILE A 235 -13.46 1.40 -14.64
CA ILE A 235 -14.03 1.37 -13.27
C ILE A 235 -13.05 1.99 -12.26
N ILE A 236 -11.77 1.65 -12.35
CA ILE A 236 -10.72 2.19 -11.45
C ILE A 236 -10.56 3.70 -11.70
N SER A 237 -10.49 4.13 -12.95
CA SER A 237 -10.35 5.55 -13.32
C SER A 237 -11.55 6.38 -12.82
N ALA A 238 -12.77 5.88 -13.01
CA ALA A 238 -13.98 6.53 -12.51
C ALA A 238 -13.97 6.61 -10.96
N GLY A 239 -13.52 5.55 -10.28
CA GLY A 239 -13.38 5.52 -8.83
C GLY A 239 -12.40 6.60 -8.32
N PHE A 240 -11.29 6.82 -9.00
CA PHE A 240 -10.38 7.91 -8.66
C PHE A 240 -11.02 9.28 -8.83
N VAL A 241 -11.68 9.53 -9.95
CA VAL A 241 -12.38 10.81 -10.18
C VAL A 241 -13.42 11.07 -9.10
N GLU A 242 -14.20 10.05 -8.74
CA GLU A 242 -15.22 10.15 -7.67
C GLU A 242 -14.57 10.48 -6.31
N GLN A 243 -13.47 9.80 -5.96
CA GLN A 243 -12.78 10.03 -4.70
C GLN A 243 -12.20 11.45 -4.60
N TYR A 244 -11.57 11.93 -5.67
CA TYR A 244 -11.07 13.31 -5.72
C TYR A 244 -12.19 14.35 -5.67
N SER A 245 -13.33 14.08 -6.32
CA SER A 245 -14.50 14.96 -6.27
C SER A 245 -15.10 15.03 -4.86
N LYS A 246 -15.17 13.90 -4.13
CA LYS A 246 -15.60 13.88 -2.72
C LYS A 246 -14.70 14.76 -1.86
N LEU A 247 -13.38 14.60 -1.97
CA LEU A 247 -12.40 15.42 -1.24
C LEU A 247 -12.55 16.91 -1.54
N GLN A 248 -12.81 17.27 -2.81
CA GLN A 248 -13.03 18.67 -3.18
C GLN A 248 -14.37 19.23 -2.68
N GLN A 249 -15.38 18.41 -2.47
CA GLN A 249 -16.67 18.85 -1.95
C GLN A 249 -16.72 18.93 -0.42
N GLU A 250 -15.96 18.09 0.29
CA GLU A 250 -15.88 18.13 1.74
C GLU A 250 -15.21 19.40 2.25
N VAL A 251 -14.17 19.89 1.58
CA VAL A 251 -13.44 21.11 1.98
C VAL A 251 -14.34 22.37 1.98
N PRO A 252 -15.18 22.65 0.95
CA PRO A 252 -16.10 23.78 0.99
C PRO A 252 -17.27 23.61 1.96
N GLN A 253 -17.71 22.37 2.26
CA GLN A 253 -18.76 22.14 3.26
C GLN A 253 -18.24 22.41 4.66
N LEU A 254 -17.08 21.86 5.04
CA LEU A 254 -16.40 22.19 6.29
C LEU A 254 -16.14 23.70 6.41
N ALA A 255 -15.72 24.36 5.32
CA ALA A 255 -15.50 25.81 5.32
C ALA A 255 -16.80 26.63 5.46
N ARG A 256 -17.96 26.07 5.10
CA ARG A 256 -19.28 26.72 5.31
C ARG A 256 -19.82 26.50 6.71
N GLU A 257 -19.45 25.42 7.37
CA GLU A 257 -19.83 25.14 8.76
C GLU A 257 -18.93 25.87 9.76
N LEU A 258 -17.69 26.22 9.36
CA LEU A 258 -16.76 26.96 10.19
C LEU A 258 -17.19 28.42 10.29
N THR A 259 -17.49 28.87 11.51
CA THR A 259 -17.65 30.28 11.82
C THR A 259 -16.28 30.86 12.15
N ALA A 260 -15.84 31.91 11.47
CA ALA A 260 -14.58 32.59 11.72
C ALA A 260 -14.85 33.92 12.45
N VAL A 261 -14.19 34.12 13.57
CA VAL A 261 -14.29 35.34 14.38
C VAL A 261 -12.88 35.89 14.62
N THR A 262 -12.74 37.22 14.44
CA THR A 262 -11.51 37.91 14.81
C THR A 262 -11.63 38.36 16.29
N ILE A 263 -10.63 37.98 17.10
CA ILE A 263 -10.63 38.26 18.54
C ILE A 263 -10.32 39.73 18.78
N GLY A 264 -11.32 40.47 19.27
CA GLY A 264 -11.21 41.86 19.66
C GLY A 264 -10.58 42.08 21.03
N VAL A 265 -10.39 43.35 21.43
CA VAL A 265 -9.79 43.75 22.71
C VAL A 265 -10.65 43.24 23.89
N ASP A 266 -11.97 43.33 23.75
CA ASP A 266 -12.94 42.99 24.83
C ASP A 266 -13.51 41.57 24.67
N SER A 267 -12.86 40.73 23.89
CA SER A 267 -13.35 39.35 23.67
C SER A 267 -13.17 38.49 24.93
N ALA A 268 -14.22 37.79 25.33
CA ALA A 268 -14.20 36.85 26.44
C ALA A 268 -13.21 35.68 26.25
N TRP A 269 -12.65 35.52 25.02
CA TRP A 269 -11.70 34.47 24.67
C TRP A 269 -10.24 34.91 24.81
N THR A 270 -9.99 36.21 24.94
CA THR A 270 -8.62 36.74 25.05
C THR A 270 -7.95 36.24 26.34
N GLY A 271 -6.79 35.57 26.19
CA GLY A 271 -6.00 35.01 27.29
C GLY A 271 -6.46 33.65 27.80
N LYS A 272 -7.56 33.10 27.30
CA LYS A 272 -8.01 31.73 27.63
C LYS A 272 -7.35 30.68 26.75
N THR A 273 -7.28 29.46 27.26
CA THR A 273 -6.85 28.31 26.47
C THR A 273 -7.99 27.81 25.58
N VAL A 274 -7.64 27.10 24.52
CA VAL A 274 -8.62 26.44 23.65
C VAL A 274 -9.55 25.53 24.47
N GLU A 275 -9.00 24.74 25.39
CA GLU A 275 -9.74 23.85 26.29
C GLU A 275 -10.78 24.59 27.17
N ASP A 276 -10.40 25.77 27.69
CA ASP A 276 -11.29 26.56 28.50
C ASP A 276 -12.47 27.13 27.68
N ILE A 277 -12.17 27.57 26.43
CA ILE A 277 -13.19 28.12 25.55
C ILE A 277 -14.16 27.00 25.08
N GLU A 278 -13.64 25.85 24.69
CA GLU A 278 -14.46 24.71 24.28
C GLU A 278 -15.39 24.24 25.39
N LYS A 279 -14.91 24.18 26.63
CA LYS A 279 -15.72 23.79 27.79
C LYS A 279 -16.78 24.85 28.20
N GLU A 280 -16.42 26.11 28.12
CA GLU A 280 -17.30 27.20 28.59
C GLU A 280 -18.37 27.54 27.55
N PHE A 281 -18.03 27.52 26.27
CA PHE A 281 -18.92 27.93 25.17
C PHE A 281 -19.51 26.77 24.37
N GLY A 282 -19.03 25.54 24.58
CA GLY A 282 -19.51 24.34 23.85
C GLY A 282 -19.16 24.36 22.37
N LEU A 283 -18.08 25.03 22.01
CA LEU A 283 -17.60 25.20 20.65
C LEU A 283 -16.35 24.34 20.42
N ASP A 284 -16.14 23.83 19.20
CA ASP A 284 -14.92 23.09 18.82
C ASP A 284 -14.02 24.00 17.97
N ILE A 285 -12.85 24.38 18.50
CA ILE A 285 -11.92 25.29 17.84
C ILE A 285 -11.03 24.49 16.87
N VAL A 286 -11.28 24.66 15.58
CA VAL A 286 -10.62 23.88 14.51
C VAL A 286 -9.30 24.53 14.06
N LEU A 287 -9.29 25.86 13.87
CA LEU A 287 -8.12 26.58 13.33
C LEU A 287 -7.94 27.94 14.03
N VAL A 288 -6.69 28.33 14.19
CA VAL A 288 -6.31 29.68 14.63
C VAL A 288 -5.32 30.28 13.63
N ARG A 289 -5.65 31.49 13.13
CA ARG A 289 -4.74 32.28 12.28
C ARG A 289 -4.16 33.42 13.08
N ARG A 290 -2.84 33.43 13.30
CA ARG A 290 -2.08 34.47 13.97
C ARG A 290 -1.00 35.02 13.05
N LYS A 291 -1.02 36.34 12.77
CA LYS A 291 -0.04 37.00 11.89
C LYS A 291 0.14 36.29 10.55
N GLY A 292 -0.96 35.83 9.93
CA GLY A 292 -0.95 35.13 8.65
C GLY A 292 -0.57 33.64 8.70
N LYS A 293 -0.12 33.10 9.85
CA LYS A 293 0.16 31.68 10.02
C LYS A 293 -1.07 30.96 10.56
N VAL A 294 -1.55 29.95 9.82
CA VAL A 294 -2.67 29.11 10.22
C VAL A 294 -2.13 27.89 10.97
N THR A 295 -2.75 27.57 12.12
CA THR A 295 -2.34 26.45 12.97
C THR A 295 -3.58 25.75 13.49
N ALA A 296 -3.59 24.41 13.53
CA ALA A 296 -4.56 23.63 14.29
C ALA A 296 -4.11 23.67 15.77
N PRO A 297 -4.87 24.33 16.66
CA PRO A 297 -4.41 24.54 18.02
C PRO A 297 -4.50 23.25 18.84
N LYS A 298 -3.57 23.09 19.80
CA LYS A 298 -3.68 22.07 20.87
C LYS A 298 -4.52 22.64 22.01
N GLN A 299 -5.08 21.81 22.87
CA GLN A 299 -5.94 22.18 24.00
C GLN A 299 -5.38 23.32 24.90
N HIS A 300 -4.04 23.32 25.08
CA HIS A 300 -3.36 24.36 25.90
C HIS A 300 -2.93 25.61 25.10
N TYR A 301 -3.36 25.73 23.83
CA TYR A 301 -3.05 26.90 23.03
C TYR A 301 -3.82 28.13 23.54
N VAL A 302 -3.11 29.21 23.81
CA VAL A 302 -3.71 30.45 24.35
C VAL A 302 -4.11 31.37 23.20
N ILE A 303 -5.37 31.80 23.20
CA ILE A 303 -5.92 32.72 22.22
C ILE A 303 -5.54 34.17 22.63
N HIS A 304 -5.09 34.96 21.66
CA HIS A 304 -4.69 36.35 21.87
C HIS A 304 -5.53 37.28 21.01
N GLN A 305 -5.53 38.54 21.40
CA GLN A 305 -6.11 39.62 20.61
C GLN A 305 -5.51 39.63 19.18
N GLY A 306 -6.37 39.80 18.20
CA GLY A 306 -5.99 39.82 16.77
C GLY A 306 -5.85 38.45 16.14
N ASP A 307 -6.08 37.34 16.89
CA ASP A 307 -6.20 36.04 16.34
C ASP A 307 -7.53 35.93 15.58
N GLU A 308 -7.51 35.22 14.47
CA GLU A 308 -8.72 34.83 13.77
C GLU A 308 -8.96 33.33 14.06
N VAL A 309 -10.04 33.04 14.73
CA VAL A 309 -10.39 31.71 15.24
C VAL A 309 -11.55 31.16 14.43
N ALA A 310 -11.38 29.97 13.87
CA ALA A 310 -12.43 29.24 13.19
C ALA A 310 -12.89 28.06 14.08
N TYR A 311 -14.20 27.97 14.30
CA TYR A 311 -14.83 26.97 15.17
C TYR A 311 -16.12 26.41 14.56
N LEU A 312 -16.54 25.24 15.04
CA LEU A 312 -17.80 24.56 14.75
C LEU A 312 -18.80 24.75 15.86
#